data_c1944974b5a304cc88c92f9c7d862f36
#
_entry.id   c1944974b5a304cc88c92f9c7d862f36
#
_cell.length_a   1.000
_cell.length_b   1.000
_cell.length_c   1.000
_cell.angle_alpha   90.00
_cell.angle_beta   90.00
_cell.angle_gamma   90.00
#
_symmetry.space_group_name_H-M   'P 1'
#
loop_
_entity.id
_entity.type
_entity.pdbx_description
1 polymer ?
#
loop_
_entity_poly.entity_id
_entity_poly.type
_entity_poly.pdbx_seq_one_letter_code
_entity_poly.pdbx_strand_id
1 'polypeptide(L)'
;MTQYLEHVETLKKPNTYRKYEAVLRRFSKHFEGRTLDGIPISDLNDYVVHLKRDAGMSANTVLHNTIIIAQFFKRQGRGGITRLLDLPERITTLPKEYRQEELDKFLKACDSSERALFYTFLLTGFREQEVMYLAWSDVNLELRTIRVTAKPQLGFYAKRWEEREVPIPLHLVEILEKHPRRESCQFVFPSPTGNREQHMLNRCKAVATRAGLKAEQFDLKTFRSTYATRMLRAGFDVRTVQHWMGHKSLETTMRYLVPATEVHNKLDQIDIPGIDKTRRSDVKPSASARRSPGSEGSRRKARRKLG
;
A
#
# COMPACT_ATOMS: atom_id res chain seq x y z
N MET A 1 16.54 9.05 27.32
CA MET A 1 15.50 8.48 26.43
C MET A 1 14.12 9.05 26.75
N THR A 2 13.69 9.06 28.00
CA THR A 2 12.37 9.53 28.45
C THR A 2 12.06 10.94 27.95
N GLN A 3 12.90 11.93 28.22
CA GLN A 3 12.71 13.31 27.72
C GLN A 3 12.57 13.42 26.19
N TYR A 4 13.27 12.56 25.44
CA TYR A 4 13.13 12.55 23.98
C TYR A 4 11.77 11.99 23.55
N LEU A 5 11.30 10.94 24.20
CA LEU A 5 9.99 10.36 23.92
C LEU A 5 8.86 11.32 24.28
N GLU A 6 8.94 12.03 25.39
CA GLU A 6 7.98 13.10 25.76
C GLU A 6 7.93 14.21 24.70
N HIS A 7 9.11 14.63 24.19
CA HIS A 7 9.18 15.58 23.08
C HIS A 7 8.54 15.03 21.80
N VAL A 8 8.78 13.75 21.48
CA VAL A 8 8.15 13.10 20.31
C VAL A 8 6.64 12.99 20.51
N GLU A 9 6.16 12.66 21.69
CA GLU A 9 4.74 12.56 22.03
C GLU A 9 4.02 13.89 21.82
N THR A 10 4.62 14.98 22.29
CA THR A 10 4.08 16.34 22.15
C THR A 10 3.98 16.78 20.68
N LEU A 11 4.97 16.43 19.84
CA LEU A 11 5.08 16.97 18.49
C LEU A 11 4.60 16.04 17.37
N LYS A 12 4.38 14.77 17.67
CA LYS A 12 4.05 13.76 16.64
C LYS A 12 2.68 13.14 16.91
N LYS A 13 2.12 12.56 15.82
CA LYS A 13 0.86 11.80 15.93
C LYS A 13 1.07 10.56 16.80
N PRO A 14 0.05 10.08 17.53
CA PRO A 14 0.15 8.93 18.44
C PRO A 14 0.79 7.68 17.82
N ASN A 15 0.44 7.35 16.58
CA ASN A 15 1.03 6.20 15.87
C ASN A 15 2.53 6.39 15.56
N THR A 16 2.97 7.63 15.36
CA THR A 16 4.40 7.92 15.18
C THR A 16 5.13 7.76 16.51
N TYR A 17 4.58 8.31 17.60
CA TYR A 17 5.11 8.13 18.94
C TYR A 17 5.30 6.64 19.30
N ARG A 18 4.25 5.82 19.15
CA ARG A 18 4.32 4.36 19.43
C ARG A 18 5.44 3.68 18.66
N LYS A 19 5.66 4.08 17.41
CA LYS A 19 6.75 3.54 16.60
C LYS A 19 8.13 3.95 17.14
N TYR A 20 8.30 5.21 17.51
CA TYR A 20 9.55 5.69 18.13
C TYR A 20 9.82 4.99 19.44
N GLU A 21 8.83 4.89 20.30
CA GLU A 21 8.88 4.20 21.57
C GLU A 21 9.32 2.74 21.39
N ALA A 22 8.66 1.98 20.52
CA ALA A 22 8.98 0.58 20.26
C ALA A 22 10.41 0.39 19.74
N VAL A 23 10.88 1.27 18.83
CA VAL A 23 12.25 1.21 18.29
C VAL A 23 13.27 1.54 19.37
N LEU A 24 13.06 2.62 20.12
CA LEU A 24 14.01 3.06 21.14
C LEU A 24 14.05 2.13 22.36
N ARG A 25 12.93 1.53 22.75
CA ARG A 25 12.91 0.50 23.80
C ARG A 25 13.71 -0.74 23.40
N ARG A 26 13.56 -1.20 22.14
CA ARG A 26 14.36 -2.32 21.63
C ARG A 26 15.85 -1.99 21.60
N PHE A 27 16.19 -0.79 21.14
CA PHE A 27 17.56 -0.29 21.13
C PHE A 27 18.15 -0.23 22.52
N SER A 28 17.44 0.37 23.48
CA SER A 28 17.88 0.47 24.88
C SER A 28 18.08 -0.91 25.54
N LYS A 29 17.20 -1.87 25.26
CA LYS A 29 17.35 -3.24 25.75
C LYS A 29 18.61 -3.94 25.18
N HIS A 30 18.93 -3.70 23.93
CA HIS A 30 20.11 -4.31 23.30
C HIS A 30 21.43 -3.75 23.87
N PHE A 31 21.45 -2.47 24.24
CA PHE A 31 22.59 -1.79 24.82
C PHE A 31 22.39 -1.50 26.33
N GLU A 32 21.72 -2.39 27.04
CA GLU A 32 21.46 -2.22 28.47
C GLU A 32 22.78 -2.05 29.24
N GLY A 33 22.81 -1.11 30.20
CA GLY A 33 23.99 -0.77 31.00
C GLY A 33 25.03 0.11 30.29
N ARG A 34 24.82 0.49 29.02
CA ARG A 34 25.76 1.36 28.27
C ARG A 34 25.25 2.79 28.15
N THR A 35 26.15 3.74 28.24
CA THR A 35 25.86 5.14 27.91
C THR A 35 25.89 5.34 26.39
N LEU A 36 25.15 6.33 25.88
CA LEU A 36 25.11 6.62 24.42
C LEU A 36 26.49 6.95 23.86
N ASP A 37 27.31 7.68 24.62
CA ASP A 37 28.68 8.04 24.22
C ASP A 37 29.61 6.83 24.20
N GLY A 38 29.32 5.84 25.03
CA GLY A 38 30.04 4.57 25.07
C GLY A 38 29.65 3.55 24.00
N ILE A 39 28.78 3.92 23.04
CA ILE A 39 28.41 3.04 21.90
C ILE A 39 29.17 3.51 20.64
N PRO A 40 30.22 2.81 20.21
CA PRO A 40 30.94 3.13 18.97
C PRO A 40 30.15 2.79 17.73
N ILE A 41 30.57 3.28 16.58
CA ILE A 41 29.93 3.02 15.29
C ILE A 41 29.95 1.53 14.92
N SER A 42 31.02 0.81 15.27
CA SER A 42 31.10 -0.65 15.08
C SER A 42 29.90 -1.37 15.69
N ASP A 43 29.60 -1.07 16.96
CA ASP A 43 28.53 -1.73 17.68
C ASP A 43 27.14 -1.35 17.13
N LEU A 44 27.00 -0.13 16.58
CA LEU A 44 25.79 0.26 15.87
C LEU A 44 25.64 -0.48 14.54
N ASN A 45 26.73 -0.78 13.82
CA ASN A 45 26.72 -1.64 12.64
C ASN A 45 26.36 -3.09 13.01
N ASP A 46 26.91 -3.62 14.08
CA ASP A 46 26.53 -4.94 14.59
C ASP A 46 25.04 -5.00 14.96
N TYR A 47 24.51 -3.92 15.53
CA TYR A 47 23.07 -3.81 15.80
C TYR A 47 22.23 -3.78 14.52
N VAL A 48 22.68 -3.11 13.47
CA VAL A 48 22.00 -3.13 12.14
C VAL A 48 21.96 -4.55 11.59
N VAL A 49 23.08 -5.30 11.71
CA VAL A 49 23.18 -6.72 11.31
C VAL A 49 22.21 -7.57 12.15
N HIS A 50 22.19 -7.37 13.48
CA HIS A 50 21.28 -8.04 14.40
C HIS A 50 19.80 -7.81 13.99
N LEU A 51 19.38 -6.57 13.70
CA LEU A 51 18.03 -6.28 13.26
C LEU A 51 17.67 -7.02 11.96
N LYS A 52 18.62 -7.15 11.05
CA LYS A 52 18.41 -7.81 9.76
C LYS A 52 18.39 -9.32 9.88
N ARG A 53 19.39 -9.91 10.53
CA ARG A 53 19.64 -11.36 10.59
C ARG A 53 18.86 -12.03 11.71
N ASP A 54 19.02 -11.54 12.94
CA ASP A 54 18.53 -12.25 14.12
C ASP A 54 17.07 -11.88 14.43
N ALA A 55 16.70 -10.60 14.26
CA ALA A 55 15.32 -10.15 14.39
C ALA A 55 14.49 -10.30 13.10
N GLY A 56 15.07 -10.79 12.01
CA GLY A 56 14.38 -11.12 10.76
C GLY A 56 13.70 -9.94 10.04
N MET A 57 14.14 -8.71 10.31
CA MET A 57 13.47 -7.52 9.78
C MET A 57 13.78 -7.31 8.29
N SER A 58 12.79 -6.80 7.54
CA SER A 58 13.01 -6.37 6.16
C SER A 58 14.00 -5.21 6.08
N ALA A 59 14.76 -5.09 4.98
CA ALA A 59 15.71 -4.00 4.76
C ALA A 59 15.09 -2.61 5.01
N ASN A 60 13.89 -2.38 4.49
CA ASN A 60 13.18 -1.11 4.70
C ASN A 60 12.81 -0.88 6.17
N THR A 61 12.49 -1.93 6.94
CA THR A 61 12.21 -1.82 8.38
C THR A 61 13.48 -1.48 9.15
N VAL A 62 14.59 -2.13 8.82
CA VAL A 62 15.92 -1.80 9.41
C VAL A 62 16.27 -0.34 9.15
N LEU A 63 16.20 0.12 7.90
CA LEU A 63 16.43 1.53 7.53
C LEU A 63 15.58 2.50 8.37
N HIS A 64 14.28 2.22 8.50
CA HIS A 64 13.41 3.08 9.30
C HIS A 64 13.77 3.08 10.79
N ASN A 65 14.12 1.94 11.37
CA ASN A 65 14.55 1.84 12.75
C ASN A 65 15.85 2.63 12.97
N THR A 66 16.80 2.47 12.07
CA THR A 66 18.08 3.18 12.14
C THR A 66 17.93 4.70 12.01
N ILE A 67 17.03 5.17 11.13
CA ILE A 67 16.72 6.61 11.03
C ILE A 67 16.15 7.16 12.35
N ILE A 68 15.29 6.43 13.04
CA ILE A 68 14.74 6.85 14.33
C ILE A 68 15.85 6.92 15.39
N ILE A 69 16.71 5.91 15.44
CA ILE A 69 17.88 5.88 16.35
C ILE A 69 18.82 7.04 16.05
N ALA A 70 19.13 7.30 14.78
CA ALA A 70 19.99 8.41 14.39
C ALA A 70 19.40 9.79 14.75
N GLN A 71 18.07 9.94 14.65
CA GLN A 71 17.40 11.16 15.11
C GLN A 71 17.50 11.34 16.64
N PHE A 72 17.41 10.24 17.38
CA PHE A 72 17.62 10.25 18.83
C PHE A 72 19.07 10.67 19.16
N PHE A 73 20.08 10.06 18.56
CA PHE A 73 21.48 10.44 18.73
C PHE A 73 21.76 11.89 18.34
N LYS A 74 21.17 12.37 17.23
CA LYS A 74 21.29 13.77 16.81
C LYS A 74 20.77 14.73 17.91
N ARG A 75 19.68 14.38 18.57
CA ARG A 75 19.11 15.19 19.67
C ARG A 75 20.02 15.20 20.90
N GLN A 76 20.88 14.19 21.06
CA GLN A 76 21.88 14.07 22.12
C GLN A 76 23.24 14.64 21.71
N GLY A 77 23.32 15.43 20.63
CA GLY A 77 24.56 16.06 20.17
C GLY A 77 25.40 15.22 19.21
N ARG A 78 25.08 13.94 19.00
CA ARG A 78 25.78 13.03 18.06
C ARG A 78 25.06 12.95 16.71
N GLY A 79 25.23 13.95 15.87
CA GLY A 79 24.68 13.98 14.51
C GLY A 79 25.49 13.19 13.49
N GLY A 80 24.93 12.96 12.29
CA GLY A 80 25.65 12.37 11.14
C GLY A 80 25.82 10.86 11.18
N ILE A 81 25.31 10.16 12.20
CA ILE A 81 25.53 8.72 12.40
C ILE A 81 25.10 7.89 11.16
N THR A 82 24.00 8.24 10.50
CA THR A 82 23.51 7.49 9.32
C THR A 82 24.49 7.43 8.17
N ARG A 83 25.44 8.37 8.08
CA ARG A 83 26.50 8.37 7.04
C ARG A 83 27.63 7.42 7.35
N LEU A 84 27.75 7.00 8.62
CA LEU A 84 28.81 6.14 9.12
C LEU A 84 28.35 4.68 9.29
N LEU A 85 27.08 4.40 9.04
CA LEU A 85 26.49 3.07 9.20
C LEU A 85 26.39 2.34 7.87
N ASP A 86 26.70 1.06 7.91
CA ASP A 86 26.50 0.10 6.81
C ASP A 86 25.02 -0.27 6.69
N LEU A 87 24.25 0.59 6.05
CA LEU A 87 22.82 0.40 5.93
C LEU A 87 22.47 -0.52 4.77
N PRO A 88 21.45 -1.37 4.92
CA PRO A 88 20.97 -2.18 3.81
C PRO A 88 20.36 -1.28 2.72
N GLU A 89 20.50 -1.68 1.48
CA GLU A 89 19.89 -1.00 0.35
C GLU A 89 18.37 -0.94 0.49
N ARG A 90 17.81 0.18 0.04
CA ARG A 90 16.36 0.37 0.01
C ARG A 90 15.75 -0.47 -1.10
N ILE A 91 14.97 -1.48 -0.73
CA ILE A 91 14.24 -2.29 -1.70
C ILE A 91 12.98 -1.53 -2.15
N THR A 92 12.91 -1.23 -3.45
CA THR A 92 11.72 -0.68 -4.10
C THR A 92 11.08 -1.77 -4.94
N THR A 93 9.83 -2.13 -4.60
CA THR A 93 9.03 -3.10 -5.35
C THR A 93 7.99 -2.39 -6.21
N LEU A 94 7.63 -2.98 -7.34
CA LEU A 94 6.50 -2.52 -8.14
C LEU A 94 5.21 -2.59 -7.31
N PRO A 95 4.28 -1.65 -7.49
CA PRO A 95 2.99 -1.70 -6.84
C PRO A 95 2.24 -2.97 -7.25
N LYS A 96 1.65 -3.67 -6.27
CA LYS A 96 0.74 -4.77 -6.54
C LYS A 96 -0.62 -4.22 -6.98
N GLU A 97 -1.28 -4.92 -7.87
CA GLU A 97 -2.67 -4.68 -8.24
C GLU A 97 -3.45 -6.00 -8.21
N TYR A 98 -4.75 -5.93 -7.96
CA TYR A 98 -5.63 -7.09 -8.10
C TYR A 98 -5.96 -7.32 -9.57
N ARG A 99 -5.89 -8.58 -10.01
CA ARG A 99 -6.35 -9.00 -11.32
C ARG A 99 -7.87 -8.93 -11.40
N GLN A 100 -8.40 -8.82 -12.61
CA GLN A 100 -9.84 -8.72 -12.82
C GLN A 100 -10.58 -9.92 -12.25
N GLU A 101 -10.10 -11.14 -12.52
CA GLU A 101 -10.73 -12.36 -12.03
C GLU A 101 -10.73 -12.46 -10.49
N GLU A 102 -9.70 -11.92 -9.82
CA GLU A 102 -9.63 -11.86 -8.36
C GLU A 102 -10.68 -10.90 -7.80
N LEU A 103 -10.81 -9.72 -8.43
CA LEU A 103 -11.83 -8.74 -8.04
C LEU A 103 -13.24 -9.24 -8.27
N ASP A 104 -13.49 -9.90 -9.40
CA ASP A 104 -14.82 -10.44 -9.73
C ASP A 104 -15.26 -11.49 -8.70
N LYS A 105 -14.37 -12.41 -8.34
CA LYS A 105 -14.63 -13.40 -7.28
C LYS A 105 -14.83 -12.74 -5.92
N PHE A 106 -13.97 -11.78 -5.58
CA PHE A 106 -14.03 -11.06 -4.31
C PHE A 106 -15.34 -10.27 -4.17
N LEU A 107 -15.67 -9.46 -5.16
CA LEU A 107 -16.89 -8.61 -5.14
C LEU A 107 -18.18 -9.42 -5.22
N LYS A 108 -18.15 -10.60 -5.87
CA LYS A 108 -19.27 -11.55 -5.88
C LYS A 108 -19.53 -12.15 -4.49
N ALA A 109 -18.48 -12.37 -3.70
CA ALA A 109 -18.58 -12.93 -2.35
C ALA A 109 -18.93 -11.87 -1.27
N CYS A 110 -18.97 -10.58 -1.63
CA CYS A 110 -19.36 -9.51 -0.73
C CYS A 110 -20.86 -9.50 -0.48
N ASP A 111 -21.28 -9.28 0.76
CA ASP A 111 -22.64 -8.80 1.08
C ASP A 111 -22.85 -7.35 0.59
N SER A 112 -24.04 -6.79 0.79
CA SER A 112 -24.38 -5.44 0.34
C SER A 112 -23.52 -4.35 1.02
N SER A 113 -23.25 -4.49 2.32
CA SER A 113 -22.44 -3.54 3.09
C SER A 113 -20.95 -3.63 2.71
N GLU A 114 -20.43 -4.85 2.57
CA GLU A 114 -19.06 -5.11 2.13
C GLU A 114 -18.85 -4.64 0.69
N ARG A 115 -19.83 -4.82 -0.16
CA ARG A 115 -19.80 -4.33 -1.54
C ARG A 115 -19.66 -2.81 -1.58
N ALA A 116 -20.47 -2.08 -0.83
CA ALA A 116 -20.34 -0.62 -0.74
C ALA A 116 -18.95 -0.20 -0.22
N LEU A 117 -18.46 -0.86 0.82
CA LEU A 117 -17.15 -0.60 1.40
C LEU A 117 -16.01 -0.82 0.39
N PHE A 118 -15.95 -1.99 -0.25
CA PHE A 118 -14.82 -2.34 -1.12
C PHE A 118 -14.88 -1.67 -2.49
N TYR A 119 -16.07 -1.37 -3.02
CA TYR A 119 -16.18 -0.48 -4.18
C TYR A 119 -15.72 0.94 -3.87
N THR A 120 -15.97 1.44 -2.66
CA THR A 120 -15.43 2.75 -2.24
C THR A 120 -13.92 2.73 -2.27
N PHE A 121 -13.25 1.72 -1.70
CA PHE A 121 -11.79 1.59 -1.81
C PHE A 121 -11.32 1.50 -3.28
N LEU A 122 -11.98 0.68 -4.08
CA LEU A 122 -11.58 0.39 -5.46
C LEU A 122 -11.77 1.58 -6.41
N LEU A 123 -12.80 2.39 -6.18
CA LEU A 123 -13.22 3.46 -7.10
C LEU A 123 -12.82 4.87 -6.66
N THR A 124 -12.27 5.02 -5.44
CA THR A 124 -11.75 6.30 -4.94
C THR A 124 -10.24 6.27 -4.68
N GLY A 125 -9.68 5.09 -4.48
CA GLY A 125 -8.29 4.93 -4.07
C GLY A 125 -7.98 5.50 -2.67
N PHE A 126 -8.97 5.65 -1.82
CA PHE A 126 -8.80 6.19 -0.47
C PHE A 126 -7.91 5.31 0.41
N ARG A 127 -7.27 5.94 1.39
CA ARG A 127 -6.54 5.22 2.46
C ARG A 127 -7.54 4.66 3.46
N GLU A 128 -7.14 3.59 4.17
CA GLU A 128 -7.97 2.97 5.20
C GLU A 128 -8.56 4.00 6.17
N GLN A 129 -7.75 4.91 6.70
CA GLN A 129 -8.24 5.94 7.62
C GLN A 129 -9.20 6.94 6.95
N GLU A 130 -9.04 7.23 5.66
CA GLU A 130 -9.93 8.11 4.92
C GLU A 130 -11.32 7.50 4.77
N VAL A 131 -11.40 6.17 4.55
CA VAL A 131 -12.67 5.44 4.51
C VAL A 131 -13.25 5.23 5.91
N MET A 132 -12.39 4.95 6.90
CA MET A 132 -12.79 4.77 8.30
C MET A 132 -13.48 6.01 8.89
N TYR A 133 -13.05 7.20 8.48
CA TYR A 133 -13.61 8.48 8.93
C TYR A 133 -14.53 9.13 7.92
N LEU A 134 -14.90 8.43 6.84
CA LEU A 134 -15.82 8.95 5.83
C LEU A 134 -17.20 9.16 6.43
N ALA A 135 -17.66 10.41 6.40
CA ALA A 135 -18.98 10.79 6.85
C ALA A 135 -19.93 11.04 5.67
N TRP A 136 -21.22 10.91 5.87
CA TRP A 136 -22.22 11.22 4.85
C TRP A 136 -22.16 12.68 4.39
N SER A 137 -21.74 13.60 5.26
CA SER A 137 -21.49 15.01 4.91
C SER A 137 -20.34 15.22 3.92
N ASP A 138 -19.46 14.22 3.75
CA ASP A 138 -18.38 14.28 2.75
C ASP A 138 -18.84 13.79 1.37
N VAL A 139 -20.00 13.11 1.29
CA VAL A 139 -20.48 12.45 0.07
C VAL A 139 -21.54 13.33 -0.60
N ASN A 140 -21.26 13.76 -1.82
CA ASN A 140 -22.19 14.45 -2.66
C ASN A 140 -22.58 13.52 -3.85
N LEU A 141 -23.74 12.88 -3.76
CA LEU A 141 -24.21 11.94 -4.77
C LEU A 141 -24.68 12.66 -6.04
N GLU A 142 -25.23 13.86 -5.92
CA GLU A 142 -25.69 14.68 -7.04
C GLU A 142 -24.52 15.15 -7.90
N LEU A 143 -23.48 15.74 -7.26
CA LEU A 143 -22.26 16.16 -7.94
C LEU A 143 -21.30 14.99 -8.23
N ARG A 144 -21.62 13.80 -7.75
CA ARG A 144 -20.81 12.58 -7.88
C ARG A 144 -19.37 12.78 -7.39
N THR A 145 -19.25 13.32 -6.17
CA THR A 145 -17.94 13.56 -5.55
C THR A 145 -17.90 13.10 -4.11
N ILE A 146 -16.73 12.74 -3.64
CA ILE A 146 -16.45 12.46 -2.23
C ILE A 146 -15.25 13.30 -1.80
N ARG A 147 -15.40 14.02 -0.69
CA ARG A 147 -14.32 14.82 -0.11
C ARG A 147 -13.59 14.07 0.99
N VAL A 148 -12.31 14.27 1.06
CA VAL A 148 -11.48 13.89 2.21
C VAL A 148 -11.21 15.14 3.00
N THR A 149 -11.91 15.29 4.13
CA THR A 149 -11.82 16.45 5.01
C THR A 149 -11.19 16.08 6.35
N ALA A 150 -10.53 17.03 7.00
CA ALA A 150 -10.07 16.83 8.39
C ALA A 150 -11.27 16.81 9.35
N LYS A 151 -11.17 15.99 10.38
CA LYS A 151 -12.15 15.86 11.47
C LYS A 151 -11.42 15.89 12.81
N PRO A 152 -10.93 17.08 13.24
CA PRO A 152 -10.13 17.23 14.46
C PRO A 152 -10.85 16.67 15.70
N GLN A 153 -12.16 16.89 15.78
CA GLN A 153 -13.02 16.42 16.87
C GLN A 153 -13.03 14.88 17.02
N LEU A 154 -12.69 14.16 15.94
CA LEU A 154 -12.58 12.70 15.93
C LEU A 154 -11.11 12.22 15.95
N GLY A 155 -10.15 13.14 16.07
CA GLY A 155 -8.73 12.84 16.00
C GLY A 155 -8.24 12.44 14.61
N PHE A 156 -9.04 12.74 13.56
CA PHE A 156 -8.65 12.49 12.18
C PHE A 156 -8.12 13.76 11.52
N TYR A 157 -6.89 13.66 11.07
CA TYR A 157 -6.25 14.67 10.26
C TYR A 157 -5.85 14.02 8.94
N ALA A 158 -6.37 14.53 7.85
CA ALA A 158 -5.91 14.12 6.52
C ALA A 158 -4.38 14.19 6.49
N LYS A 159 -3.74 13.28 5.78
CA LYS A 159 -2.27 13.27 5.73
C LYS A 159 -1.80 14.63 5.24
N ARG A 160 -1.14 15.43 6.10
CA ARG A 160 -0.63 16.79 5.87
C ARG A 160 -1.68 17.89 5.77
N TRP A 161 -2.89 17.69 6.30
CA TRP A 161 -3.95 18.69 6.29
C TRP A 161 -4.48 19.05 4.89
N GLU A 162 -4.11 18.27 3.86
CA GLU A 162 -4.55 18.48 2.49
C GLU A 162 -5.92 17.81 2.29
N GLU A 163 -6.95 18.64 2.27
CA GLU A 163 -8.28 18.23 1.87
C GLU A 163 -8.34 18.10 0.34
N ARG A 164 -9.16 17.19 -0.14
CA ARG A 164 -9.34 16.99 -1.57
C ARG A 164 -10.70 16.42 -1.90
N GLU A 165 -11.13 16.64 -3.11
CA GLU A 165 -12.33 16.07 -3.67
C GLU A 165 -11.97 15.05 -4.77
N VAL A 166 -12.68 13.93 -4.78
CA VAL A 166 -12.46 12.86 -5.72
C VAL A 166 -13.78 12.55 -6.42
N PRO A 167 -13.84 12.61 -7.76
CA PRO A 167 -15.02 12.23 -8.52
C PRO A 167 -15.26 10.74 -8.41
N ILE A 168 -16.53 10.35 -8.37
CA ILE A 168 -16.95 8.94 -8.32
C ILE A 168 -17.81 8.58 -9.53
N PRO A 169 -17.66 7.35 -10.06
CA PRO A 169 -18.46 6.90 -11.18
C PRO A 169 -19.93 6.63 -10.74
N LEU A 170 -20.85 6.70 -11.69
CA LEU A 170 -22.29 6.49 -11.44
C LEU A 170 -22.57 5.18 -10.70
N HIS A 171 -21.86 4.11 -11.04
CA HIS A 171 -22.00 2.82 -10.37
C HIS A 171 -21.75 2.88 -8.85
N LEU A 172 -20.77 3.71 -8.38
CA LEU A 172 -20.57 3.89 -6.93
C LEU A 172 -21.69 4.75 -6.31
N VAL A 173 -22.21 5.72 -7.05
CA VAL A 173 -23.39 6.51 -6.62
C VAL A 173 -24.56 5.58 -6.33
N GLU A 174 -24.94 4.71 -7.26
CA GLU A 174 -26.05 3.75 -7.13
C GLU A 174 -25.87 2.80 -5.94
N ILE A 175 -24.63 2.39 -5.68
CA ILE A 175 -24.30 1.54 -4.53
C ILE A 175 -24.48 2.31 -3.21
N LEU A 176 -24.00 3.56 -3.16
CA LEU A 176 -24.08 4.38 -1.95
C LEU A 176 -25.49 4.89 -1.67
N GLU A 177 -26.32 5.13 -2.70
CA GLU A 177 -27.73 5.46 -2.54
C GLU A 177 -28.50 4.33 -1.84
N LYS A 178 -28.19 3.08 -2.18
CA LYS A 178 -28.78 1.88 -1.58
C LYS A 178 -28.16 1.48 -0.25
N HIS A 179 -27.03 2.13 0.11
CA HIS A 179 -26.34 1.79 1.35
C HIS A 179 -27.07 2.35 2.57
N PRO A 180 -27.39 1.52 3.60
CA PRO A 180 -28.17 1.96 4.75
C PRO A 180 -27.54 3.14 5.49
N ARG A 181 -28.30 4.20 5.69
CA ARG A 181 -27.93 5.32 6.57
C ARG A 181 -28.56 5.10 7.94
N ARG A 182 -27.73 5.11 8.99
CA ARG A 182 -28.23 5.06 10.37
C ARG A 182 -28.42 6.50 10.85
N GLU A 183 -29.61 6.86 11.29
CA GLU A 183 -30.00 8.23 11.71
C GLU A 183 -29.06 8.81 12.79
N SER A 184 -28.59 7.96 13.72
CA SER A 184 -27.70 8.39 14.81
C SER A 184 -26.20 8.28 14.47
N CYS A 185 -25.82 7.98 13.22
CA CYS A 185 -24.44 7.73 12.84
C CYS A 185 -24.01 8.58 11.66
N GLN A 186 -22.98 9.39 11.86
CA GLN A 186 -22.43 10.22 10.79
C GLN A 186 -21.61 9.43 9.76
N PHE A 187 -21.08 8.25 10.13
CA PHE A 187 -20.16 7.49 9.28
C PHE A 187 -20.91 6.75 8.17
N VAL A 188 -20.28 6.70 6.98
CA VAL A 188 -20.79 5.90 5.85
C VAL A 188 -20.63 4.41 6.17
N PHE A 189 -19.52 4.01 6.77
CA PHE A 189 -19.20 2.62 7.12
C PHE A 189 -18.99 2.48 8.63
N PRO A 190 -20.08 2.46 9.42
CA PRO A 190 -19.96 2.29 10.87
C PRO A 190 -19.71 0.83 11.25
N SER A 191 -19.11 0.63 12.43
CA SER A 191 -19.10 -0.65 13.12
C SER A 191 -20.53 -1.05 13.55
N PRO A 192 -20.75 -2.30 13.99
CA PRO A 192 -22.06 -2.70 14.54
C PRO A 192 -22.57 -1.81 15.67
N THR A 193 -21.69 -1.23 16.46
CA THR A 193 -22.01 -0.32 17.58
C THR A 193 -22.23 1.14 17.17
N GLY A 194 -22.22 1.47 15.86
CA GLY A 194 -22.37 2.84 15.36
C GLY A 194 -21.09 3.68 15.40
N ASN A 195 -20.01 3.15 15.94
CA ASN A 195 -18.70 3.80 15.92
C ASN A 195 -18.00 3.61 14.56
N ARG A 196 -16.84 4.25 14.39
CA ARG A 196 -15.99 4.02 13.22
C ARG A 196 -15.56 2.54 13.12
N GLU A 197 -15.58 1.98 11.93
CA GLU A 197 -15.13 0.62 11.67
C GLU A 197 -13.60 0.54 11.70
N GLN A 198 -13.04 -0.26 12.61
CA GLN A 198 -11.59 -0.42 12.79
C GLN A 198 -11.06 -1.75 12.22
N HIS A 199 -11.95 -2.65 11.79
CA HIS A 199 -11.60 -4.00 11.37
C HIS A 199 -11.79 -4.23 9.86
N MET A 200 -11.70 -3.16 9.05
CA MET A 200 -11.88 -3.25 7.59
C MET A 200 -10.93 -4.24 6.93
N LEU A 201 -9.68 -4.35 7.41
CA LEU A 201 -8.73 -5.34 6.91
C LEU A 201 -9.18 -6.78 7.24
N ASN A 202 -9.72 -7.02 8.43
CA ASN A 202 -10.22 -8.33 8.80
C ASN A 202 -11.45 -8.70 7.94
N ARG A 203 -12.34 -7.75 7.69
CA ARG A 203 -13.46 -7.93 6.75
C ARG A 203 -12.96 -8.26 5.35
N CYS A 204 -11.95 -7.54 4.85
CA CYS A 204 -11.33 -7.81 3.55
C CYS A 204 -10.82 -9.26 3.47
N LYS A 205 -10.09 -9.72 4.47
CA LYS A 205 -9.56 -11.09 4.52
C LYS A 205 -10.68 -12.14 4.62
N ALA A 206 -11.73 -11.87 5.38
CA ALA A 206 -12.89 -12.76 5.49
C ALA A 206 -13.62 -12.91 4.15
N VAL A 207 -13.82 -11.81 3.41
CA VAL A 207 -14.36 -11.86 2.04
C VAL A 207 -13.47 -12.67 1.11
N ALA A 208 -12.15 -12.44 1.14
CA ALA A 208 -11.21 -13.18 0.30
C ALA A 208 -11.28 -14.69 0.57
N THR A 209 -11.38 -15.10 1.86
CA THR A 209 -11.56 -16.51 2.23
C THR A 209 -12.86 -17.07 1.69
N ARG A 210 -14.00 -16.37 1.83
CA ARG A 210 -15.30 -16.81 1.28
C ARG A 210 -15.29 -16.91 -0.25
N ALA A 211 -14.49 -16.06 -0.90
CA ALA A 211 -14.31 -16.05 -2.36
C ALA A 211 -13.39 -17.20 -2.86
N GLY A 212 -12.83 -18.03 -1.97
CA GLY A 212 -11.83 -19.06 -2.32
C GLY A 212 -10.47 -18.46 -2.75
N LEU A 213 -10.16 -17.24 -2.30
CA LEU A 213 -8.92 -16.53 -2.59
C LEU A 213 -7.95 -16.63 -1.41
N LYS A 214 -6.66 -16.39 -1.66
CA LYS A 214 -5.63 -16.39 -0.61
C LYS A 214 -5.72 -15.09 0.20
N ALA A 215 -6.31 -15.17 1.40
CA ALA A 215 -6.59 -14.03 2.27
C ALA A 215 -5.34 -13.20 2.63
N GLU A 216 -4.17 -13.84 2.72
CA GLU A 216 -2.89 -13.18 2.98
C GLU A 216 -2.43 -12.26 1.84
N GLN A 217 -2.96 -12.43 0.64
CA GLN A 217 -2.68 -11.59 -0.52
C GLN A 217 -3.63 -10.39 -0.63
N PHE A 218 -4.70 -10.37 0.21
CA PHE A 218 -5.69 -9.31 0.21
C PHE A 218 -5.44 -8.29 1.31
N ASP A 219 -5.26 -7.05 0.93
CA ASP A 219 -5.08 -5.90 1.81
C ASP A 219 -5.71 -4.63 1.21
N LEU A 220 -6.03 -3.67 2.09
CA LEU A 220 -6.70 -2.42 1.69
C LEU A 220 -5.79 -1.51 0.85
N LYS A 221 -4.47 -1.62 1.00
CA LYS A 221 -3.52 -0.83 0.22
C LYS A 221 -3.49 -1.26 -1.25
N THR A 222 -3.70 -2.55 -1.52
CA THR A 222 -3.72 -3.08 -2.89
C THR A 222 -4.94 -2.59 -3.67
N PHE A 223 -6.12 -2.38 -3.03
CA PHE A 223 -7.26 -1.69 -3.68
C PHE A 223 -6.86 -0.29 -4.17
N ARG A 224 -6.15 0.47 -3.34
CA ARG A 224 -5.68 1.80 -3.69
C ARG A 224 -4.64 1.79 -4.82
N SER A 225 -3.72 0.83 -4.81
CA SER A 225 -2.77 0.69 -5.92
C SER A 225 -3.44 0.23 -7.21
N THR A 226 -4.45 -0.63 -7.13
CA THR A 226 -5.29 -1.03 -8.25
C THR A 226 -6.03 0.17 -8.87
N TYR A 227 -6.63 1.03 -8.02
CA TYR A 227 -7.25 2.28 -8.49
C TYR A 227 -6.25 3.13 -9.27
N ALA A 228 -5.09 3.44 -8.68
CA ALA A 228 -4.10 4.30 -9.31
C ALA A 228 -3.64 3.76 -10.68
N THR A 229 -3.31 2.46 -10.73
CA THR A 229 -2.88 1.80 -11.97
C THR A 229 -3.98 1.83 -13.03
N ARG A 230 -5.23 1.57 -12.65
CA ARG A 230 -6.37 1.60 -13.59
C ARG A 230 -6.67 2.99 -14.12
N MET A 231 -6.60 4.03 -13.26
CA MET A 231 -6.81 5.41 -13.71
C MET A 231 -5.73 5.84 -14.70
N LEU A 232 -4.46 5.52 -14.45
CA LEU A 232 -3.37 5.83 -15.38
C LEU A 232 -3.49 5.05 -16.69
N ARG A 233 -3.89 3.77 -16.65
CA ARG A 233 -4.18 2.98 -17.86
C ARG A 233 -5.37 3.52 -18.65
N ALA A 234 -6.37 4.06 -17.97
CA ALA A 234 -7.53 4.70 -18.61
C ALA A 234 -7.19 6.05 -19.27
N GLY A 235 -5.94 6.54 -19.13
CA GLY A 235 -5.46 7.75 -19.77
C GLY A 235 -5.60 9.03 -18.95
N PHE A 236 -6.02 8.94 -17.69
CA PHE A 236 -5.97 10.11 -16.80
C PHE A 236 -4.52 10.52 -16.58
N ASP A 237 -4.27 11.83 -16.63
CA ASP A 237 -2.92 12.34 -16.43
C ASP A 237 -2.42 12.08 -15.00
N VAL A 238 -1.10 11.99 -14.87
CA VAL A 238 -0.46 11.59 -13.61
C VAL A 238 -0.65 12.61 -12.49
N ARG A 239 -0.83 13.91 -12.80
CA ARG A 239 -1.07 14.95 -11.79
C ARG A 239 -2.50 14.89 -11.27
N THR A 240 -3.47 14.63 -12.12
CA THR A 240 -4.86 14.36 -11.75
C THR A 240 -4.94 13.17 -10.81
N VAL A 241 -4.32 12.04 -11.16
CA VAL A 241 -4.27 10.86 -10.30
C VAL A 241 -3.50 11.14 -9.01
N GLN A 242 -2.41 11.90 -9.06
CA GLN A 242 -1.67 12.34 -7.88
C GLN A 242 -2.57 13.12 -6.90
N HIS A 243 -3.36 14.06 -7.42
CA HIS A 243 -4.29 14.86 -6.63
C HIS A 243 -5.36 13.98 -5.98
N TRP A 244 -6.06 13.12 -6.74
CA TRP A 244 -7.07 12.21 -6.20
C TRP A 244 -6.51 11.25 -5.16
N MET A 245 -5.29 10.76 -5.38
CA MET A 245 -4.59 9.92 -4.41
C MET A 245 -4.08 10.69 -3.18
N GLY A 246 -3.96 12.01 -3.23
CA GLY A 246 -3.31 12.81 -2.19
C GLY A 246 -1.85 12.37 -1.99
N HIS A 247 -1.09 12.22 -3.08
CA HIS A 247 0.34 11.94 -3.05
C HIS A 247 1.12 13.25 -3.07
N LYS A 248 2.05 13.42 -2.11
CA LYS A 248 2.88 14.63 -2.05
C LYS A 248 3.79 14.79 -3.28
N SER A 249 4.46 13.71 -3.67
CA SER A 249 5.39 13.74 -4.78
C SER A 249 4.82 13.00 -5.97
N LEU A 250 5.07 13.55 -7.15
CA LEU A 250 4.73 12.94 -8.42
C LEU A 250 5.39 11.55 -8.57
N GLU A 251 6.63 11.41 -8.10
CA GLU A 251 7.38 10.15 -8.06
C GLU A 251 6.57 9.01 -7.42
N THR A 252 5.82 9.31 -6.34
CA THR A 252 4.96 8.30 -5.69
C THR A 252 3.87 7.80 -6.64
N THR A 253 3.31 8.67 -7.49
CA THR A 253 2.27 8.30 -8.47
C THR A 253 2.88 7.66 -9.70
N MET A 254 4.04 8.13 -10.15
CA MET A 254 4.76 7.56 -11.29
C MET A 254 5.10 6.07 -11.10
N ARG A 255 5.22 5.60 -9.86
CA ARG A 255 5.42 4.16 -9.56
C ARG A 255 4.28 3.26 -10.05
N TYR A 256 3.10 3.82 -10.29
CA TYR A 256 1.93 3.11 -10.84
C TYR A 256 1.84 3.19 -12.37
N LEU A 257 2.76 3.92 -13.02
CA LEU A 257 2.92 3.88 -14.47
C LEU A 257 3.55 2.54 -14.85
N VAL A 258 2.72 1.53 -14.94
CA VAL A 258 3.14 0.25 -15.53
C VAL A 258 3.10 0.44 -17.05
N PRO A 259 4.11 -0.02 -17.80
CA PRO A 259 4.01 -0.05 -19.26
C PRO A 259 2.72 -0.76 -19.63
N ALA A 260 1.78 -0.03 -20.24
CA ALA A 260 0.52 -0.61 -20.66
C ALA A 260 0.80 -1.66 -21.72
N THR A 261 0.10 -2.79 -21.67
CA THR A 261 0.09 -3.79 -22.75
C THR A 261 -0.33 -3.16 -24.09
N GLU A 262 -0.97 -2.00 -24.03
CA GLU A 262 -1.40 -1.17 -25.16
C GLU A 262 -0.31 -0.22 -25.71
N VAL A 263 0.89 -0.20 -25.12
CA VAL A 263 1.99 0.66 -25.63
C VAL A 263 2.27 0.32 -27.08
N HIS A 264 2.26 -0.96 -27.45
CA HIS A 264 2.47 -1.38 -28.85
C HIS A 264 1.42 -0.78 -29.78
N ASN A 265 0.12 -0.82 -29.41
CA ASN A 265 -0.94 -0.24 -30.22
C ASN A 265 -0.80 1.28 -30.36
N LYS A 266 -0.37 1.97 -29.30
CA LYS A 266 -0.12 3.42 -29.34
C LYS A 266 1.14 3.77 -30.13
N LEU A 267 2.22 3.00 -29.97
CA LEU A 267 3.45 3.16 -30.76
C LEU A 267 3.16 2.95 -32.25
N ASP A 268 2.30 1.98 -32.56
CA ASP A 268 1.87 1.70 -33.91
C ASP A 268 1.01 2.80 -34.54
N GLN A 269 0.42 3.69 -33.74
CA GLN A 269 -0.36 4.85 -34.22
C GLN A 269 0.51 6.08 -34.45
N ILE A 270 1.76 6.09 -33.98
CA ILE A 270 2.67 7.22 -34.17
C ILE A 270 2.97 7.32 -35.68
N ASP A 271 2.81 8.52 -36.23
CA ASP A 271 3.13 8.81 -37.62
C ASP A 271 4.63 9.06 -37.74
N ILE A 272 5.33 8.11 -38.38
CA ILE A 272 6.78 8.21 -38.58
C ILE A 272 7.00 8.40 -40.09
N PRO A 273 7.57 9.53 -40.56
CA PRO A 273 7.85 9.75 -41.97
C PRO A 273 8.70 8.62 -42.56
N GLY A 274 8.28 8.08 -43.70
CA GLY A 274 9.01 7.02 -44.42
C GLY A 274 8.65 5.58 -43.99
N ILE A 275 7.72 5.37 -43.04
CA ILE A 275 7.19 4.04 -42.72
C ILE A 275 5.82 3.85 -43.34
N ASP A 276 5.74 2.91 -44.32
CA ASP A 276 4.48 2.56 -44.97
C ASP A 276 3.58 1.75 -44.03
N LYS A 277 2.38 2.28 -43.74
CA LYS A 277 1.38 1.67 -42.85
C LYS A 277 0.66 0.47 -43.46
N THR A 278 0.85 0.21 -44.75
CA THR A 278 0.12 -0.86 -45.48
C THR A 278 0.65 -2.28 -45.18
N ARG A 279 1.83 -2.44 -44.60
CA ARG A 279 2.43 -3.75 -44.27
C ARG A 279 1.91 -4.40 -42.97
N ARG A 280 0.85 -3.88 -42.34
CA ARG A 280 0.38 -4.31 -41.02
C ARG A 280 -0.54 -5.53 -40.97
N SER A 281 -0.98 -6.07 -42.14
CA SER A 281 -1.96 -7.18 -42.16
C SER A 281 -1.37 -8.59 -42.02
N ASP A 282 -0.04 -8.76 -42.09
CA ASP A 282 0.56 -10.12 -42.24
C ASP A 282 1.36 -10.63 -41.04
N VAL A 283 1.47 -9.88 -39.92
CA VAL A 283 2.15 -10.38 -38.75
C VAL A 283 1.16 -11.17 -37.89
N LYS A 284 1.01 -12.47 -38.15
CA LYS A 284 0.37 -13.40 -37.19
C LYS A 284 1.15 -13.38 -35.89
N PRO A 285 0.49 -13.33 -34.72
CA PRO A 285 1.18 -13.44 -33.44
C PRO A 285 1.91 -14.79 -33.39
N SER A 286 3.22 -14.76 -33.16
CA SER A 286 4.03 -15.97 -33.05
C SER A 286 3.57 -16.81 -31.85
N ALA A 287 3.25 -18.06 -32.10
CA ALA A 287 2.77 -19.06 -31.14
C ALA A 287 3.87 -19.59 -30.17
N SER A 288 4.92 -18.80 -29.91
CA SER A 288 6.11 -19.26 -29.15
C SER A 288 6.10 -18.97 -27.63
N ALA A 289 4.98 -18.57 -27.06
CA ALA A 289 4.88 -18.31 -25.60
C ALA A 289 4.10 -19.40 -24.83
N ARG A 290 4.02 -20.62 -25.36
CA ARG A 290 3.45 -21.75 -24.59
C ARG A 290 4.31 -22.99 -24.76
N ARG A 291 5.31 -23.18 -23.91
CA ARG A 291 5.84 -24.49 -23.47
C ARG A 291 6.80 -24.30 -22.31
N SER A 292 6.30 -24.51 -21.11
CA SER A 292 7.13 -24.94 -19.99
C SER A 292 7.40 -26.44 -20.16
N PRO A 293 8.64 -26.92 -20.04
CA PRO A 293 8.89 -28.35 -20.10
C PRO A 293 8.47 -28.99 -18.79
N GLY A 294 7.52 -29.89 -18.83
CA GLY A 294 7.21 -30.81 -17.75
C GLY A 294 8.38 -31.78 -17.53
N SER A 295 8.78 -31.93 -16.29
CA SER A 295 9.73 -32.93 -15.85
C SER A 295 9.07 -34.30 -15.86
N GLU A 296 9.30 -35.11 -16.88
CA GLU A 296 9.08 -36.56 -16.86
C GLU A 296 10.28 -37.23 -16.21
N GLY A 297 10.06 -37.69 -14.98
CA GLY A 297 11.00 -38.58 -14.24
C GLY A 297 10.92 -40.00 -14.76
N SER A 298 11.92 -40.39 -15.52
CA SER A 298 12.12 -41.78 -15.94
C SER A 298 12.57 -42.63 -14.78
N ARG A 299 11.67 -43.51 -14.32
CA ARG A 299 12.03 -44.70 -13.47
C ARG A 299 12.73 -45.73 -14.30
N ARG A 300 14.05 -45.90 -14.15
CA ARG A 300 14.75 -47.12 -14.53
C ARG A 300 14.95 -48.03 -13.31
N LYS A 301 14.24 -49.16 -13.30
CA LYS A 301 14.52 -50.35 -12.49
C LYS A 301 15.89 -50.92 -12.90
N ALA A 302 16.77 -51.11 -11.95
CA ALA A 302 17.87 -52.05 -12.07
C ALA A 302 17.78 -53.11 -10.95
N ARG A 303 17.44 -54.30 -11.32
CA ARG A 303 17.65 -55.57 -10.55
C ARG A 303 19.14 -55.92 -10.63
N ARG A 304 19.74 -56.24 -9.50
CA ARG A 304 20.81 -57.25 -9.28
C ARG A 304 20.67 -57.66 -7.84
N LYS A 305 20.34 -58.85 -7.59
CA LYS A 305 20.83 -60.19 -7.38
C LYS A 305 22.22 -60.23 -6.68
N LEU A 306 22.21 -61.00 -5.58
CA LEU A 306 23.29 -61.80 -4.95
C LEU A 306 24.12 -61.13 -3.85
N GLY A 307 24.08 -61.82 -2.74
CA GLY A 307 25.02 -61.96 -1.69
C GLY A 307 24.35 -62.09 -0.36
#